data_1c9cf22fe1c1e92134d49f404e612f19
#
_entry.id   1c9cf22fe1c1e92134d49f404e612f19
#
_cell.length_a   1.000
_cell.length_b   1.000
_cell.length_c   1.000
_cell.angle_alpha   90.00
_cell.angle_beta   90.00
_cell.angle_gamma   90.00
#
_symmetry.space_group_name_H-M   'P 1'
#
loop_
_entity.id
_entity.type
_entity.pdbx_description
1 polymer ?
#
loop_
_entity_poly.entity_id
_entity_poly.type
_entity_poly.pdbx_seq_one_letter_code
_entity_poly.pdbx_strand_id
1 'polypeptide(L)'
;MKNAQINADHSSSDIQLDYDAIIVGAGIAGLYQLHQLRKIGLKVRVFESGADVGGTWYWNRYPGARFDSESYSYGYSFSQELLDEWDWSEHFASQPEILRYLQHVARKFDLIRHIQFSSDVQSAIYDDTTRSWKIQLQNSDTYTSRFLITGIGLLSEPTLPNIEGIESFTGDSFHTSRWPHTPVSFSGKRVAVIGTGASGVQVIQEICKDVGCLTVFQRRPNWCAPLHNENIGQDEMKDIRSRYNEIFRRCSQTQAGFLHTVDPRSTFDVSEEDRYAFWEHLYASKGFGIWQGNFKDMLTNPKANKAMSDFIANKIRERVIDPVTAEKLIPKDHGFGTRRVPLETKYFESYNQENVELIDISSTPIERITPTGIQTTSKVFEVDLIIYATGFNAILGSYDRINIVGANGRILKDQWKNELSTFLGLQVNNFPNLFMIMGPHALLGNNPRSIEYNVEWITNLLKYMLKQKFTRAEATPEAVASWYSYVLDQGEGLLANQVDSWMTGINSNIQGRQKRIIARYSGSQHSYRKRCNEVAENNYRELNLS
;
A
#
# COMPACT_ATOMS: atom_id res chain seq x y z
N MET A 1 23.05 -6.39 -71.74
CA MET A 1 21.98 -5.96 -70.84
C MET A 1 22.19 -6.68 -69.52
N LYS A 2 22.70 -5.97 -68.52
CA LYS A 2 23.05 -6.53 -67.21
C LYS A 2 21.88 -6.32 -66.23
N ASN A 3 21.38 -7.43 -65.73
CA ASN A 3 20.40 -7.42 -64.65
C ASN A 3 21.08 -6.97 -63.36
N ALA A 4 20.61 -5.87 -62.79
CA ALA A 4 20.95 -5.46 -61.44
C ALA A 4 20.06 -6.20 -60.44
N GLN A 5 20.63 -7.14 -59.70
CA GLN A 5 20.05 -7.70 -58.50
C GLN A 5 20.12 -6.68 -57.37
N ILE A 6 18.97 -6.23 -56.87
CA ILE A 6 18.85 -5.45 -55.66
C ILE A 6 18.86 -6.45 -54.50
N ASN A 7 20.01 -6.59 -53.84
CA ASN A 7 20.12 -7.29 -52.56
C ASN A 7 19.52 -6.37 -51.48
N ALA A 8 18.34 -6.68 -51.03
CA ALA A 8 17.77 -6.14 -49.80
C ALA A 8 18.35 -6.94 -48.61
N ASP A 9 19.50 -6.49 -48.13
CA ASP A 9 20.07 -6.97 -46.87
C ASP A 9 19.22 -6.37 -45.72
N HIS A 10 18.20 -7.08 -45.27
CA HIS A 10 17.58 -6.87 -43.99
C HIS A 10 18.30 -7.74 -42.93
N SER A 11 19.51 -7.36 -42.59
CA SER A 11 20.11 -7.83 -41.33
C SER A 11 19.39 -7.09 -40.18
N SER A 12 18.38 -7.71 -39.59
CA SER A 12 17.93 -7.35 -38.28
C SER A 12 19.07 -7.72 -37.33
N SER A 13 19.96 -6.76 -37.02
CA SER A 13 20.90 -6.91 -35.94
C SER A 13 20.08 -7.16 -34.68
N ASP A 14 20.22 -8.36 -34.10
CA ASP A 14 19.65 -8.66 -32.78
C ASP A 14 20.21 -7.64 -31.78
N ILE A 15 19.34 -6.70 -31.35
CA ILE A 15 19.72 -5.66 -30.40
C ILE A 15 20.01 -6.37 -29.09
N GLN A 16 21.30 -6.36 -28.70
CA GLN A 16 21.74 -6.96 -27.44
C GLN A 16 21.34 -6.03 -26.28
N LEU A 17 20.31 -6.42 -25.52
CA LEU A 17 19.89 -5.76 -24.30
C LEU A 17 20.64 -6.35 -23.09
N ASP A 18 20.82 -5.54 -22.02
CA ASP A 18 21.46 -6.00 -20.78
C ASP A 18 20.62 -7.07 -20.11
N TYR A 19 19.27 -6.89 -20.11
CA TYR A 19 18.29 -7.78 -19.49
C TYR A 19 17.04 -7.95 -20.37
N ASP A 20 16.35 -9.08 -20.19
CA ASP A 20 15.01 -9.25 -20.76
C ASP A 20 13.99 -8.39 -20.00
N ALA A 21 14.12 -8.33 -18.68
CA ALA A 21 13.26 -7.54 -17.81
C ALA A 21 14.05 -6.85 -16.68
N ILE A 22 13.67 -5.60 -16.41
CA ILE A 22 14.10 -4.88 -15.21
C ILE A 22 12.88 -4.65 -14.32
N ILE A 23 13.06 -4.96 -13.03
CA ILE A 23 12.06 -4.74 -11.98
C ILE A 23 12.54 -3.61 -11.08
N VAL A 24 11.67 -2.66 -10.74
CA VAL A 24 11.97 -1.60 -9.78
C VAL A 24 11.31 -1.91 -8.44
N GLY A 25 12.11 -2.08 -7.39
CA GLY A 25 11.68 -2.39 -6.02
C GLY A 25 11.82 -3.88 -5.67
N ALA A 26 12.39 -4.17 -4.49
CA ALA A 26 12.59 -5.51 -3.91
C ALA A 26 11.70 -5.76 -2.67
N GLY A 27 10.50 -5.22 -2.67
CA GLY A 27 9.44 -5.57 -1.72
C GLY A 27 8.74 -6.88 -2.10
N ILE A 28 7.58 -7.16 -1.48
CA ILE A 28 6.75 -8.34 -1.77
C ILE A 28 6.50 -8.51 -3.28
N ALA A 29 6.18 -7.43 -3.98
CA ALA A 29 5.90 -7.45 -5.41
C ALA A 29 7.13 -7.85 -6.24
N GLY A 30 8.25 -7.18 -6.03
CA GLY A 30 9.46 -7.40 -6.82
C GLY A 30 10.12 -8.75 -6.56
N LEU A 31 10.12 -9.24 -5.33
CA LEU A 31 10.63 -10.58 -5.00
C LEU A 31 9.85 -11.68 -5.72
N TYR A 32 8.53 -11.61 -5.70
CA TYR A 32 7.72 -12.63 -6.37
C TYR A 32 7.80 -12.52 -7.89
N GLN A 33 7.80 -11.31 -8.44
CA GLN A 33 7.95 -11.11 -9.88
C GLN A 33 9.32 -11.61 -10.37
N LEU A 34 10.40 -11.33 -9.64
CA LEU A 34 11.74 -11.85 -9.95
C LEU A 34 11.75 -13.39 -9.97
N HIS A 35 11.16 -14.01 -8.94
CA HIS A 35 11.05 -15.46 -8.86
C HIS A 35 10.34 -16.04 -10.09
N GLN A 36 9.19 -15.49 -10.46
CA GLN A 36 8.37 -16.00 -11.56
C GLN A 36 9.05 -15.79 -12.93
N LEU A 37 9.67 -14.64 -13.18
CA LEU A 37 10.34 -14.37 -14.45
C LEU A 37 11.59 -15.26 -14.63
N ARG A 38 12.37 -15.47 -13.57
CA ARG A 38 13.50 -16.42 -13.62
C ARG A 38 13.03 -17.85 -13.91
N LYS A 39 11.90 -18.28 -13.34
CA LYS A 39 11.31 -19.60 -13.58
C LYS A 39 10.92 -19.83 -15.04
N ILE A 40 10.60 -18.78 -15.79
CA ILE A 40 10.34 -18.87 -17.24
C ILE A 40 11.58 -18.60 -18.10
N GLY A 41 12.77 -18.51 -17.52
CA GLY A 41 14.05 -18.42 -18.21
C GLY A 41 14.49 -17.02 -18.61
N LEU A 42 13.83 -15.96 -18.17
CA LEU A 42 14.23 -14.58 -18.48
C LEU A 42 15.46 -14.13 -17.67
N LYS A 43 16.34 -13.36 -18.30
CA LYS A 43 17.44 -12.65 -17.65
C LYS A 43 16.90 -11.39 -16.99
N VAL A 44 16.85 -11.36 -15.66
CA VAL A 44 16.20 -10.30 -14.87
C VAL A 44 17.17 -9.59 -13.95
N ARG A 45 17.01 -8.29 -13.79
CA ARG A 45 17.64 -7.47 -12.75
C ARG A 45 16.58 -6.71 -11.96
N VAL A 46 16.76 -6.64 -10.63
CA VAL A 46 15.96 -5.78 -9.75
C VAL A 46 16.82 -4.62 -9.26
N PHE A 47 16.31 -3.41 -9.30
CA PHE A 47 16.91 -2.24 -8.64
C PHE A 47 16.08 -1.89 -7.40
N GLU A 48 16.76 -1.83 -6.25
CA GLU A 48 16.16 -1.51 -4.94
C GLU A 48 16.90 -0.31 -4.32
N SER A 49 16.13 0.70 -3.93
CA SER A 49 16.68 1.90 -3.28
C SER A 49 17.20 1.64 -1.87
N GLY A 50 16.64 0.66 -1.16
CA GLY A 50 17.11 0.22 0.15
C GLY A 50 18.40 -0.61 0.07
N ALA A 51 19.02 -0.83 1.23
CA ALA A 51 20.22 -1.67 1.35
C ALA A 51 19.89 -3.16 1.55
N ASP A 52 18.58 -3.52 1.62
CA ASP A 52 18.10 -4.89 1.76
C ASP A 52 16.71 -5.03 1.16
N VAL A 53 16.24 -6.27 1.04
CA VAL A 53 14.87 -6.59 0.63
C VAL A 53 13.85 -6.21 1.68
N GLY A 54 12.58 -6.11 1.29
CA GLY A 54 11.48 -5.95 2.25
C GLY A 54 10.52 -4.81 1.90
N GLY A 55 10.94 -3.83 1.09
CA GLY A 55 10.08 -2.71 0.70
C GLY A 55 9.45 -2.00 1.91
N THR A 56 8.13 -2.02 2.03
CA THR A 56 7.41 -1.42 3.18
C THR A 56 8.02 -1.84 4.53
N TRP A 57 8.42 -3.09 4.69
CA TRP A 57 8.92 -3.66 5.94
C TRP A 57 10.42 -3.40 6.17
N TYR A 58 11.13 -3.02 5.14
CA TYR A 58 12.48 -2.47 5.26
C TYR A 58 12.45 -1.01 5.73
N TRP A 59 11.52 -0.20 5.23
CA TRP A 59 11.45 1.23 5.49
C TRP A 59 10.67 1.59 6.77
N ASN A 60 9.52 0.97 7.02
CA ASN A 60 8.62 1.29 8.15
C ASN A 60 8.95 0.43 9.38
N ARG A 61 10.00 0.80 10.09
CA ARG A 61 10.51 0.09 11.28
C ARG A 61 10.28 0.83 12.60
N TYR A 62 9.37 1.80 12.59
CA TYR A 62 8.99 2.54 13.79
C TYR A 62 8.41 1.60 14.86
N PRO A 63 8.49 1.96 16.18
CA PRO A 63 7.94 1.16 17.25
C PRO A 63 6.46 0.83 17.04
N GLY A 64 6.09 -0.43 17.24
CA GLY A 64 4.72 -0.90 17.06
C GLY A 64 4.29 -1.16 15.61
N ALA A 65 5.17 -0.97 14.61
CA ALA A 65 4.86 -1.25 13.21
C ALA A 65 4.47 -2.72 13.00
N ARG A 66 3.27 -2.95 12.45
CA ARG A 66 2.71 -4.28 12.12
C ARG A 66 1.65 -4.18 11.03
N PHE A 67 1.31 -5.30 10.42
CA PHE A 67 0.15 -5.34 9.55
C PHE A 67 -1.13 -5.66 10.34
N ASP A 68 -2.29 -5.41 9.73
CA ASP A 68 -3.60 -5.58 10.33
C ASP A 68 -4.40 -6.74 9.70
N SER A 69 -3.82 -7.49 8.76
CA SER A 69 -4.34 -8.75 8.25
C SER A 69 -3.70 -9.91 8.97
N GLU A 70 -4.37 -11.05 9.00
CA GLU A 70 -3.83 -12.24 9.65
C GLU A 70 -2.53 -12.69 8.98
N SER A 71 -1.50 -13.00 9.76
CA SER A 71 -0.15 -13.37 9.32
C SER A 71 -0.16 -14.48 8.27
N TYR A 72 -0.95 -15.52 8.51
CA TYR A 72 -1.08 -16.69 7.63
C TYR A 72 -1.86 -16.41 6.33
N SER A 73 -2.57 -15.29 6.24
CA SER A 73 -3.16 -14.81 4.98
C SER A 73 -2.26 -13.81 4.25
N TYR A 74 -1.25 -13.25 4.93
CA TYR A 74 -0.33 -12.25 4.40
C TYR A 74 0.90 -12.86 3.72
N GLY A 75 1.41 -14.01 4.20
CA GLY A 75 2.53 -14.72 3.59
C GLY A 75 2.26 -15.13 2.14
N TYR A 76 3.31 -15.45 1.38
CA TYR A 76 3.17 -15.97 0.02
C TYR A 76 2.48 -17.33 -0.01
N SER A 77 1.69 -17.59 -1.07
CA SER A 77 0.98 -18.85 -1.29
C SER A 77 1.62 -19.75 -2.37
N PHE A 78 2.64 -19.28 -3.06
CA PHE A 78 3.15 -19.93 -4.27
C PHE A 78 4.02 -21.17 -4.04
N SER A 79 4.43 -21.45 -2.80
CA SER A 79 5.30 -22.57 -2.47
C SER A 79 4.83 -23.27 -1.20
N GLN A 80 4.42 -24.55 -1.34
CA GLN A 80 4.04 -25.38 -0.20
C GLN A 80 5.20 -25.55 0.79
N GLU A 81 6.41 -25.74 0.30
CA GLU A 81 7.61 -25.88 1.12
C GLU A 81 7.85 -24.63 2.00
N LEU A 82 7.63 -23.43 1.45
CA LEU A 82 7.71 -22.19 2.21
C LEU A 82 6.63 -22.11 3.30
N LEU A 83 5.41 -22.56 3.00
CA LEU A 83 4.30 -22.59 3.95
C LEU A 83 4.52 -23.61 5.07
N ASP A 84 5.20 -24.71 4.77
CA ASP A 84 5.48 -25.78 5.73
C ASP A 84 6.60 -25.41 6.71
N GLU A 85 7.58 -24.62 6.28
CA GLU A 85 8.76 -24.29 7.09
C GLU A 85 8.66 -23.01 7.90
N TRP A 86 7.71 -22.09 7.57
CA TRP A 86 7.60 -20.83 8.28
C TRP A 86 6.49 -20.86 9.32
N ASP A 87 6.86 -20.58 10.58
CA ASP A 87 5.95 -20.43 11.70
C ASP A 87 5.75 -18.95 12.03
N TRP A 88 4.50 -18.49 11.94
CA TRP A 88 4.14 -17.17 12.41
C TRP A 88 3.99 -17.17 13.93
N SER A 89 4.62 -16.19 14.61
CA SER A 89 4.59 -16.09 16.06
C SER A 89 3.30 -15.48 16.61
N GLU A 90 2.65 -14.61 15.82
CA GLU A 90 1.45 -13.86 16.19
C GLU A 90 0.42 -13.88 15.08
N HIS A 91 -0.87 -13.71 15.42
CA HIS A 91 -1.93 -13.57 14.44
C HIS A 91 -1.71 -12.35 13.52
N PHE A 92 -1.12 -11.29 14.04
CA PHE A 92 -0.79 -10.06 13.31
C PHE A 92 0.68 -9.71 13.57
N ALA A 93 1.56 -10.27 12.78
CA ALA A 93 3.00 -10.20 12.99
C ALA A 93 3.56 -8.77 12.97
N SER A 94 4.57 -8.55 13.78
CA SER A 94 5.31 -7.30 13.86
C SER A 94 6.28 -7.12 12.69
N GLN A 95 6.67 -5.89 12.42
CA GLN A 95 7.60 -5.55 11.34
C GLN A 95 8.90 -6.38 11.34
N PRO A 96 9.58 -6.64 12.45
CA PRO A 96 10.81 -7.43 12.44
C PRO A 96 10.59 -8.87 11.95
N GLU A 97 9.47 -9.49 12.29
CA GLU A 97 9.15 -10.83 11.83
C GLU A 97 8.85 -10.87 10.34
N ILE A 98 8.07 -9.91 9.85
CA ILE A 98 7.75 -9.81 8.43
C ILE A 98 9.01 -9.56 7.60
N LEU A 99 9.92 -8.71 8.07
CA LEU A 99 11.18 -8.46 7.39
C LEU A 99 12.03 -9.74 7.34
N ARG A 100 12.16 -10.48 8.46
CA ARG A 100 12.85 -11.78 8.49
C ARG A 100 12.24 -12.79 7.51
N TYR A 101 10.90 -12.83 7.42
CA TYR A 101 10.19 -13.68 6.45
C TYR A 101 10.59 -13.34 5.02
N LEU A 102 10.57 -12.06 4.62
CA LEU A 102 10.94 -11.65 3.26
C LEU A 102 12.43 -11.90 2.95
N GLN A 103 13.30 -11.68 3.92
CA GLN A 103 14.73 -12.04 3.81
C GLN A 103 14.92 -13.55 3.66
N HIS A 104 14.15 -14.36 4.39
CA HIS A 104 14.16 -15.82 4.26
C HIS A 104 13.73 -16.24 2.85
N VAL A 105 12.62 -15.70 2.32
CA VAL A 105 12.15 -15.94 0.95
C VAL A 105 13.24 -15.58 -0.07
N ALA A 106 13.86 -14.39 0.06
CA ALA A 106 14.89 -13.95 -0.87
C ALA A 106 16.12 -14.89 -0.89
N ARG A 107 16.53 -15.43 0.26
CA ARG A 107 17.61 -16.41 0.37
C ARG A 107 17.19 -17.78 -0.15
N LYS A 108 16.02 -18.30 0.28
CA LYS A 108 15.53 -19.62 -0.11
C LYS A 108 15.44 -19.80 -1.62
N PHE A 109 14.94 -18.80 -2.33
CA PHE A 109 14.77 -18.85 -3.78
C PHE A 109 15.95 -18.25 -4.57
N ASP A 110 17.09 -17.99 -3.90
CA ASP A 110 18.31 -17.46 -4.52
C ASP A 110 18.05 -16.20 -5.35
N LEU A 111 17.31 -15.23 -4.75
CA LEU A 111 16.93 -13.99 -5.43
C LEU A 111 17.97 -12.88 -5.25
N ILE A 112 18.71 -12.87 -4.14
CA ILE A 112 19.62 -11.79 -3.72
C ILE A 112 20.61 -11.39 -4.82
N ARG A 113 21.26 -12.36 -5.49
CA ARG A 113 22.25 -12.11 -6.55
C ARG A 113 21.70 -11.37 -7.78
N HIS A 114 20.39 -11.33 -7.94
CA HIS A 114 19.72 -10.65 -9.04
C HIS A 114 19.21 -9.26 -8.65
N ILE A 115 19.43 -8.85 -7.40
CA ILE A 115 19.02 -7.55 -6.86
C ILE A 115 20.25 -6.67 -6.71
N GLN A 116 20.18 -5.45 -7.19
CA GLN A 116 21.16 -4.41 -6.94
C GLN A 116 20.55 -3.44 -5.94
N PHE A 117 21.10 -3.46 -4.73
CA PHE A 117 20.66 -2.60 -3.62
C PHE A 117 21.26 -1.20 -3.72
N SER A 118 20.76 -0.27 -2.90
CA SER A 118 21.18 1.15 -2.86
C SER A 118 21.20 1.77 -4.27
N SER A 119 20.20 1.40 -5.07
CA SER A 119 20.11 1.72 -6.50
C SER A 119 18.76 2.37 -6.80
N ASP A 120 18.70 3.68 -6.63
CA ASP A 120 17.50 4.47 -6.90
C ASP A 120 17.37 4.75 -8.40
N VAL A 121 16.23 4.38 -8.98
CA VAL A 121 15.92 4.62 -10.39
C VAL A 121 15.41 6.05 -10.55
N GLN A 122 16.13 6.85 -11.35
CA GLN A 122 15.75 8.23 -11.64
C GLN A 122 14.91 8.38 -12.90
N SER A 123 15.22 7.60 -13.94
CA SER A 123 14.45 7.66 -15.19
C SER A 123 14.35 6.31 -15.87
N ALA A 124 13.28 6.16 -16.65
CA ALA A 124 13.03 5.06 -17.55
C ALA A 124 12.47 5.61 -18.85
N ILE A 125 13.19 5.46 -19.95
CA ILE A 125 12.85 6.05 -21.26
C ILE A 125 12.70 4.92 -22.28
N TYR A 126 11.53 4.85 -22.90
CA TYR A 126 11.24 3.88 -23.96
C TYR A 126 11.81 4.37 -25.30
N ASP A 127 12.49 3.49 -25.99
CA ASP A 127 13.00 3.70 -27.34
C ASP A 127 12.12 2.91 -28.33
N ASP A 128 11.40 3.63 -29.18
CA ASP A 128 10.50 3.06 -30.17
C ASP A 128 11.25 2.25 -31.25
N THR A 129 12.50 2.61 -31.55
CA THR A 129 13.32 1.94 -32.58
C THR A 129 13.76 0.56 -32.10
N THR A 130 14.25 0.47 -30.87
CA THR A 130 14.73 -0.78 -30.27
C THR A 130 13.64 -1.54 -29.54
N ARG A 131 12.46 -0.93 -29.37
CA ARG A 131 11.33 -1.43 -28.56
C ARG A 131 11.78 -1.86 -27.16
N SER A 132 12.61 -1.03 -26.52
CA SER A 132 13.22 -1.33 -25.23
C SER A 132 13.22 -0.13 -24.30
N TRP A 133 13.39 -0.38 -23.02
CA TRP A 133 13.54 0.62 -21.99
C TRP A 133 15.00 0.88 -21.68
N LYS A 134 15.40 2.15 -21.59
CA LYS A 134 16.66 2.60 -21.02
C LYS A 134 16.41 3.13 -19.62
N ILE A 135 16.97 2.48 -18.62
CA ILE A 135 16.82 2.81 -17.20
C ILE A 135 18.08 3.49 -16.72
N GLN A 136 17.94 4.63 -16.06
CA GLN A 136 19.07 5.37 -15.45
C GLN A 136 18.93 5.40 -13.93
N LEU A 137 19.99 5.05 -13.24
CA LEU A 137 20.12 5.12 -11.79
C LEU A 137 20.66 6.49 -11.34
N GLN A 138 20.51 6.77 -10.04
CA GLN A 138 21.00 8.02 -9.43
C GLN A 138 22.51 8.23 -9.60
N ASN A 139 23.30 7.17 -9.61
CA ASN A 139 24.74 7.20 -9.85
C ASN A 139 25.13 7.34 -11.34
N SER A 140 24.15 7.61 -12.21
CA SER A 140 24.29 7.74 -13.66
C SER A 140 24.52 6.43 -14.43
N ASP A 141 24.58 5.27 -13.78
CA ASP A 141 24.61 3.98 -14.48
C ASP A 141 23.34 3.81 -15.31
N THR A 142 23.48 3.21 -16.49
CA THR A 142 22.36 2.95 -17.40
C THR A 142 22.29 1.49 -17.79
N TYR A 143 21.05 0.99 -17.89
CA TYR A 143 20.77 -0.38 -18.28
C TYR A 143 19.60 -0.43 -19.27
N THR A 144 19.57 -1.47 -20.10
CA THR A 144 18.54 -1.68 -21.10
C THR A 144 17.77 -2.96 -20.87
N SER A 145 16.44 -2.93 -21.11
CA SER A 145 15.61 -4.13 -21.05
C SER A 145 14.41 -4.06 -22.00
N ARG A 146 13.90 -5.23 -22.40
CA ARG A 146 12.67 -5.33 -23.19
C ARG A 146 11.46 -4.92 -22.35
N PHE A 147 11.39 -5.37 -21.11
CA PHE A 147 10.26 -5.16 -20.21
C PHE A 147 10.68 -4.37 -18.98
N LEU A 148 9.87 -3.40 -18.59
CA LEU A 148 9.99 -2.66 -17.34
C LEU A 148 8.81 -3.01 -16.44
N ILE A 149 9.08 -3.45 -15.20
CA ILE A 149 8.04 -3.82 -14.25
C ILE A 149 8.23 -3.01 -12.97
N THR A 150 7.20 -2.29 -12.55
CA THR A 150 7.25 -1.48 -11.33
C THR A 150 6.59 -2.23 -10.17
N GLY A 151 7.38 -2.51 -9.13
CA GLY A 151 6.93 -3.00 -7.82
C GLY A 151 7.23 -1.98 -6.72
N ILE A 152 7.00 -0.69 -7.02
CA ILE A 152 7.47 0.47 -6.23
C ILE A 152 6.62 0.80 -5.01
N GLY A 153 5.51 0.08 -4.81
CA GLY A 153 4.62 0.25 -3.66
C GLY A 153 3.73 1.49 -3.72
N LEU A 154 2.62 1.43 -2.97
CA LEU A 154 1.59 2.47 -2.94
C LEU A 154 1.87 3.57 -1.92
N LEU A 155 2.63 3.26 -0.87
CA LEU A 155 2.90 4.11 0.30
C LEU A 155 4.42 4.11 0.55
N SER A 156 5.21 4.50 -0.45
CA SER A 156 6.68 4.54 -0.36
C SER A 156 7.26 5.96 -0.35
N GLU A 157 6.48 6.96 -0.77
CA GLU A 157 6.90 8.36 -0.74
C GLU A 157 6.34 9.07 0.50
N PRO A 158 7.15 9.37 1.52
CA PRO A 158 6.71 10.05 2.74
C PRO A 158 6.34 11.50 2.46
N THR A 159 5.44 12.04 3.26
CA THR A 159 5.05 13.46 3.18
C THR A 159 5.32 14.14 4.50
N LEU A 160 6.23 15.11 4.50
CA LEU A 160 6.39 16.04 5.62
C LEU A 160 5.34 17.16 5.52
N PRO A 161 4.87 17.69 6.65
CA PRO A 161 3.97 18.83 6.64
C PRO A 161 4.71 20.09 6.20
N ASN A 162 4.00 20.99 5.51
CA ASN A 162 4.55 22.29 5.18
C ASN A 162 4.40 23.22 6.41
N ILE A 163 5.35 23.10 7.35
CA ILE A 163 5.41 23.90 8.59
C ILE A 163 6.70 24.72 8.56
N GLU A 164 6.60 26.01 8.85
CA GLU A 164 7.76 26.90 8.95
C GLU A 164 8.76 26.38 9.99
N GLY A 165 10.05 26.44 9.68
CA GLY A 165 11.12 26.07 10.60
C GLY A 165 11.31 24.58 10.83
N ILE A 166 10.73 23.70 10.01
CA ILE A 166 10.85 22.23 10.17
C ILE A 166 12.31 21.77 10.22
N GLU A 167 13.22 22.45 9.51
CA GLU A 167 14.66 22.17 9.48
C GLU A 167 15.43 22.84 10.64
N SER A 168 14.76 23.65 11.46
CA SER A 168 15.43 24.40 12.56
C SER A 168 15.53 23.58 13.85
N PHE A 169 14.80 22.49 13.97
CA PHE A 169 14.79 21.66 15.16
C PHE A 169 16.15 21.03 15.44
N THR A 170 16.68 21.23 16.65
CA THR A 170 18.01 20.74 17.03
C THR A 170 18.00 19.36 17.67
N GLY A 171 16.83 18.86 18.07
CA GLY A 171 16.66 17.49 18.57
C GLY A 171 16.53 16.47 17.44
N ASP A 172 16.26 15.22 17.82
CA ASP A 172 16.03 14.15 16.87
C ASP A 172 14.64 14.30 16.21
N SER A 173 14.56 14.12 14.89
CA SER A 173 13.27 14.10 14.20
C SER A 173 13.21 13.00 13.15
N PHE A 174 12.10 12.24 13.11
CA PHE A 174 11.95 11.09 12.21
C PHE A 174 10.57 11.07 11.58
N HIS A 175 10.52 10.78 10.27
CA HIS A 175 9.28 10.32 9.65
C HIS A 175 9.13 8.81 9.89
N THR A 176 7.92 8.31 10.18
CA THR A 176 7.67 6.89 10.47
C THR A 176 8.22 5.94 9.39
N SER A 177 8.20 6.35 8.11
CA SER A 177 8.75 5.55 7.00
C SER A 177 10.24 5.81 6.69
N ARG A 178 10.92 6.58 7.50
CA ARG A 178 12.38 6.82 7.42
C ARG A 178 13.00 6.70 8.81
N TRP A 179 12.54 5.68 9.52
CA TRP A 179 13.02 5.38 10.88
C TRP A 179 14.48 4.92 10.84
N PRO A 180 15.34 5.38 11.77
CA PRO A 180 16.74 4.98 11.80
C PRO A 180 16.90 3.47 12.02
N HIS A 181 18.02 2.92 11.54
CA HIS A 181 18.38 1.52 11.76
C HIS A 181 19.02 1.28 13.15
N THR A 182 19.44 2.36 13.81
CA THR A 182 19.95 2.33 15.18
C THR A 182 18.79 2.46 16.19
N PRO A 183 18.91 1.85 17.37
CA PRO A 183 17.89 2.00 18.42
C PRO A 183 17.67 3.47 18.80
N VAL A 184 16.42 3.88 18.95
CA VAL A 184 16.01 5.19 19.45
C VAL A 184 15.56 5.05 20.91
N SER A 185 16.18 5.81 21.81
CA SER A 185 15.76 5.84 23.22
C SER A 185 14.68 6.88 23.45
N PHE A 186 13.61 6.48 24.10
CA PHE A 186 12.49 7.36 24.50
C PHE A 186 12.50 7.68 26.00
N SER A 187 13.27 6.92 26.81
CA SER A 187 13.23 6.99 28.27
C SER A 187 13.49 8.40 28.77
N GLY A 188 12.51 8.93 29.54
CA GLY A 188 12.56 10.26 30.13
C GLY A 188 12.45 11.44 29.16
N LYS A 189 12.37 11.20 27.83
CA LYS A 189 12.26 12.27 26.81
C LYS A 189 10.86 12.84 26.72
N ARG A 190 10.78 14.11 26.34
CA ARG A 190 9.56 14.78 25.88
C ARG A 190 9.44 14.52 24.38
N VAL A 191 8.43 13.74 24.00
CA VAL A 191 8.25 13.30 22.60
C VAL A 191 7.00 13.92 22.01
N ALA A 192 7.11 14.50 20.81
CA ALA A 192 5.98 14.93 20.01
C ALA A 192 5.67 13.93 18.90
N VAL A 193 4.38 13.59 18.71
CA VAL A 193 3.89 12.86 17.56
C VAL A 193 2.94 13.75 16.77
N ILE A 194 3.26 14.03 15.50
CA ILE A 194 2.41 14.82 14.61
C ILE A 194 1.65 13.87 13.69
N GLY A 195 0.33 13.74 13.91
CA GLY A 195 -0.57 12.90 13.14
C GLY A 195 -1.06 11.66 13.87
N THR A 196 -2.35 11.35 13.66
CA THR A 196 -3.11 10.23 14.26
C THR A 196 -3.71 9.31 13.20
N GLY A 197 -3.00 9.13 12.07
CA GLY A 197 -3.27 8.07 11.08
C GLY A 197 -2.76 6.71 11.55
N ALA A 198 -2.79 5.68 10.68
CA ALA A 198 -2.42 4.31 11.05
C ALA A 198 -1.04 4.20 11.73
N SER A 199 -0.01 4.88 11.19
CA SER A 199 1.33 4.87 11.80
C SER A 199 1.37 5.62 13.13
N GLY A 200 0.61 6.73 13.25
CA GLY A 200 0.48 7.47 14.51
C GLY A 200 -0.17 6.63 15.61
N VAL A 201 -1.26 5.95 15.30
CA VAL A 201 -1.94 5.01 16.24
C VAL A 201 -0.96 3.96 16.75
N GLN A 202 -0.21 3.32 15.85
CA GLN A 202 0.73 2.26 16.22
C GLN A 202 1.90 2.78 17.06
N VAL A 203 2.50 3.92 16.72
CA VAL A 203 3.65 4.43 17.48
C VAL A 203 3.24 5.00 18.84
N ILE A 204 2.11 5.72 18.91
CA ILE A 204 1.61 6.33 20.16
C ILE A 204 1.38 5.26 21.24
N GLN A 205 0.63 4.21 20.92
CA GLN A 205 0.32 3.13 21.86
C GLN A 205 1.55 2.34 22.32
N GLU A 206 2.62 2.35 21.52
CA GLU A 206 3.84 1.62 21.87
C GLU A 206 4.77 2.43 22.75
N ILE A 207 4.98 3.73 22.44
CA ILE A 207 5.96 4.54 23.16
C ILE A 207 5.42 5.24 24.42
N CYS A 208 4.09 5.37 24.57
CA CYS A 208 3.46 6.12 25.68
C CYS A 208 3.91 5.69 27.09
N LYS A 209 4.28 4.40 27.23
CA LYS A 209 4.74 3.81 28.50
C LYS A 209 6.22 4.09 28.83
N ASP A 210 7.02 4.48 27.83
CA ASP A 210 8.49 4.61 27.96
C ASP A 210 8.96 6.06 27.95
N VAL A 211 8.13 7.00 27.48
CA VAL A 211 8.45 8.43 27.39
C VAL A 211 8.26 9.16 28.71
N GLY A 212 9.02 10.24 28.94
CA GLY A 212 8.76 11.14 30.07
C GLY A 212 7.47 11.94 29.87
N CYS A 213 7.23 12.43 28.66
CA CYS A 213 6.00 13.12 28.25
C CYS A 213 5.74 12.85 26.77
N LEU A 214 4.49 12.56 26.41
CA LEU A 214 4.04 12.39 25.03
C LEU A 214 3.01 13.46 24.69
N THR A 215 3.35 14.33 23.73
CA THR A 215 2.41 15.30 23.18
C THR A 215 1.98 14.87 21.78
N VAL A 216 0.69 14.59 21.61
CA VAL A 216 0.11 14.16 20.35
C VAL A 216 -0.59 15.32 19.67
N PHE A 217 -0.11 15.72 18.49
CA PHE A 217 -0.70 16.78 17.68
C PHE A 217 -1.65 16.19 16.64
N GLN A 218 -2.95 16.32 16.88
CA GLN A 218 -4.01 15.78 16.07
C GLN A 218 -4.71 16.86 15.26
N ARG A 219 -4.69 16.75 13.93
CA ARG A 219 -5.48 17.63 13.06
C ARG A 219 -6.89 17.09 12.85
N ARG A 220 -7.01 15.79 12.63
CA ARG A 220 -8.28 15.07 12.46
C ARG A 220 -8.16 13.71 13.12
N PRO A 221 -9.09 13.33 13.98
CA PRO A 221 -9.14 11.96 14.52
C PRO A 221 -9.42 10.94 13.42
N ASN A 222 -9.09 9.68 13.68
CA ASN A 222 -9.46 8.57 12.82
C ASN A 222 -10.21 7.51 13.62
N TRP A 223 -11.17 6.84 12.98
CA TRP A 223 -11.81 5.68 13.55
C TRP A 223 -10.82 4.55 13.68
N CYS A 224 -10.73 3.96 14.87
CA CYS A 224 -9.91 2.78 15.14
C CYS A 224 -10.78 1.67 15.71
N ALA A 225 -10.30 0.42 15.60
CA ALA A 225 -10.95 -0.74 16.20
C ALA A 225 -9.90 -1.67 16.83
N PRO A 226 -10.27 -2.50 17.83
CA PRO A 226 -9.32 -3.40 18.48
C PRO A 226 -8.73 -4.41 17.50
N LEU A 227 -7.43 -4.68 17.63
CA LEU A 227 -6.72 -5.70 16.85
C LEU A 227 -6.95 -7.10 17.42
N HIS A 228 -6.99 -7.22 18.75
CA HIS A 228 -7.05 -8.49 19.48
C HIS A 228 -5.93 -9.46 19.03
N ASN A 229 -4.68 -8.94 18.98
CA ASN A 229 -3.53 -9.76 18.63
C ASN A 229 -3.20 -10.77 19.73
N GLU A 230 -2.87 -11.98 19.35
CA GLU A 230 -2.45 -13.06 20.24
C GLU A 230 -1.32 -13.85 19.60
N ASN A 231 -0.54 -14.54 20.43
CA ASN A 231 0.48 -15.47 19.97
C ASN A 231 -0.17 -16.72 19.36
N ILE A 232 0.46 -17.26 18.32
CA ILE A 232 0.08 -18.51 17.69
C ILE A 232 0.88 -19.64 18.35
N GLY A 233 0.20 -20.58 19.01
CA GLY A 233 0.82 -21.75 19.60
C GLY A 233 1.17 -22.80 18.53
N GLN A 234 2.03 -23.77 18.90
CA GLN A 234 2.48 -24.83 17.96
C GLN A 234 1.34 -25.65 17.36
N ASP A 235 0.34 -26.02 18.16
CA ASP A 235 -0.79 -26.82 17.66
C ASP A 235 -1.73 -25.99 16.79
N GLU A 236 -1.93 -24.73 17.12
CA GLU A 236 -2.66 -23.79 16.28
C GLU A 236 -1.93 -23.55 14.94
N MET A 237 -0.60 -23.42 14.95
CA MET A 237 0.17 -23.27 13.71
C MET A 237 0.09 -24.53 12.82
N LYS A 238 0.05 -25.73 13.42
CA LYS A 238 -0.20 -26.98 12.66
C LYS A 238 -1.58 -26.98 12.02
N ASP A 239 -2.63 -26.54 12.73
CA ASP A 239 -3.98 -26.43 12.20
C ASP A 239 -4.04 -25.40 11.06
N ILE A 240 -3.47 -24.21 11.25
CA ILE A 240 -3.35 -23.18 10.21
C ILE A 240 -2.67 -23.77 8.97
N ARG A 241 -1.55 -24.45 9.14
CA ARG A 241 -0.77 -25.06 8.05
C ARG A 241 -1.60 -26.05 7.25
N SER A 242 -2.40 -26.87 7.93
CA SER A 242 -3.31 -27.83 7.28
C SER A 242 -4.41 -27.19 6.44
N ARG A 243 -4.74 -25.92 6.72
CA ARG A 243 -5.84 -25.17 6.10
C ARG A 243 -5.39 -24.07 5.15
N TYR A 244 -4.11 -23.95 4.79
CA TYR A 244 -3.64 -22.87 3.88
C TYR A 244 -4.42 -22.82 2.56
N ASN A 245 -4.73 -23.98 1.96
CA ASN A 245 -5.53 -24.03 0.73
C ASN A 245 -6.92 -23.42 0.91
N GLU A 246 -7.57 -23.67 2.04
CA GLU A 246 -8.87 -23.07 2.38
C GLU A 246 -8.73 -21.56 2.63
N ILE A 247 -7.73 -21.16 3.42
CA ILE A 247 -7.43 -19.76 3.74
C ILE A 247 -7.26 -18.94 2.45
N PHE A 248 -6.39 -19.36 1.55
CA PHE A 248 -6.14 -18.63 0.31
C PHE A 248 -7.33 -18.64 -0.65
N ARG A 249 -8.05 -19.78 -0.72
CA ARG A 249 -9.30 -19.86 -1.48
C ARG A 249 -10.34 -18.86 -0.94
N ARG A 250 -10.52 -18.78 0.39
CA ARG A 250 -11.40 -17.82 1.02
C ARG A 250 -10.99 -16.39 0.71
N CYS A 251 -9.72 -16.03 0.85
CA CYS A 251 -9.20 -14.72 0.47
C CYS A 251 -9.55 -14.35 -0.98
N SER A 252 -9.48 -15.31 -1.92
CA SER A 252 -9.78 -15.04 -3.34
C SER A 252 -11.25 -14.75 -3.62
N GLN A 253 -12.16 -15.05 -2.70
CA GLN A 253 -13.62 -14.91 -2.84
C GLN A 253 -14.20 -13.73 -2.07
N THR A 254 -13.44 -13.11 -1.16
CA THR A 254 -13.91 -11.98 -0.35
C THR A 254 -13.78 -10.64 -1.09
N GLN A 255 -14.36 -9.58 -0.51
CA GLN A 255 -14.36 -8.24 -1.12
C GLN A 255 -12.94 -7.70 -1.35
N ALA A 256 -12.08 -7.77 -0.35
CA ALA A 256 -10.75 -7.15 -0.38
C ALA A 256 -9.59 -8.15 -0.13
N GLY A 257 -9.83 -9.44 -0.30
CA GLY A 257 -8.80 -10.47 -0.13
C GLY A 257 -8.45 -10.82 1.32
N PHE A 258 -9.22 -10.34 2.31
CA PHE A 258 -9.11 -10.73 3.70
C PHE A 258 -9.96 -11.97 4.01
N LEU A 259 -9.84 -12.52 5.21
CA LEU A 259 -10.63 -13.69 5.64
C LEU A 259 -12.08 -13.38 6.01
N HIS A 260 -12.44 -12.10 6.08
CA HIS A 260 -13.75 -11.64 6.53
C HIS A 260 -14.73 -11.54 5.37
N THR A 261 -15.94 -12.07 5.56
CA THR A 261 -17.02 -12.04 4.57
C THR A 261 -18.09 -11.06 5.02
N VAL A 262 -18.51 -10.18 4.15
CA VAL A 262 -19.59 -9.23 4.38
C VAL A 262 -20.86 -9.98 4.76
N ASP A 263 -21.56 -9.54 5.82
CA ASP A 263 -22.88 -10.07 6.20
C ASP A 263 -23.92 -9.67 5.13
N PRO A 264 -24.69 -10.63 4.59
CA PRO A 264 -25.63 -10.34 3.50
C PRO A 264 -26.87 -9.54 3.93
N ARG A 265 -27.14 -9.39 5.24
CA ARG A 265 -28.24 -8.60 5.77
C ARG A 265 -27.93 -7.11 5.65
N SER A 266 -28.96 -6.27 5.56
CA SER A 266 -28.82 -4.82 5.73
C SER A 266 -28.91 -4.46 7.22
N THR A 267 -28.32 -3.34 7.60
CA THR A 267 -28.24 -2.88 9.00
C THR A 267 -29.60 -2.80 9.71
N PHE A 268 -30.63 -2.42 8.98
CA PHE A 268 -31.98 -2.26 9.53
C PHE A 268 -32.95 -3.40 9.19
N ASP A 269 -32.45 -4.50 8.61
CA ASP A 269 -33.23 -5.73 8.41
C ASP A 269 -33.35 -6.55 9.71
N VAL A 270 -32.61 -6.18 10.74
CA VAL A 270 -32.58 -6.82 12.06
C VAL A 270 -33.05 -5.85 13.14
N SER A 271 -33.43 -6.37 14.31
CA SER A 271 -33.79 -5.56 15.47
C SER A 271 -32.59 -4.73 15.96
N GLU A 272 -32.84 -3.70 16.76
CA GLU A 272 -31.77 -2.93 17.36
C GLU A 272 -30.91 -3.79 18.29
N GLU A 273 -31.52 -4.66 19.08
CA GLU A 273 -30.84 -5.58 19.98
C GLU A 273 -29.93 -6.55 19.23
N ASP A 274 -30.43 -7.20 18.16
CA ASP A 274 -29.63 -8.13 17.34
C ASP A 274 -28.48 -7.40 16.63
N ARG A 275 -28.73 -6.17 16.20
CA ARG A 275 -27.70 -5.34 15.55
C ARG A 275 -26.57 -4.99 16.50
N TYR A 276 -26.89 -4.56 17.73
CA TYR A 276 -25.88 -4.28 18.76
C TYR A 276 -25.14 -5.56 19.18
N ALA A 277 -25.83 -6.67 19.37
CA ALA A 277 -25.22 -7.96 19.69
C ALA A 277 -24.23 -8.41 18.58
N PHE A 278 -24.61 -8.22 17.32
CA PHE A 278 -23.72 -8.51 16.18
C PHE A 278 -22.49 -7.61 16.17
N TRP A 279 -22.64 -6.30 16.38
CA TRP A 279 -21.52 -5.37 16.45
C TRP A 279 -20.59 -5.63 17.64
N GLU A 280 -21.12 -5.98 18.82
CA GLU A 280 -20.32 -6.41 19.97
C GLU A 280 -19.51 -7.67 19.64
N HIS A 281 -20.12 -8.64 18.97
CA HIS A 281 -19.39 -9.82 18.51
C HIS A 281 -18.25 -9.46 17.55
N LEU A 282 -18.50 -8.60 16.57
CA LEU A 282 -17.46 -8.15 15.63
C LEU A 282 -16.39 -7.33 16.32
N TYR A 283 -16.76 -6.47 17.29
CA TYR A 283 -15.82 -5.64 18.06
C TYR A 283 -14.89 -6.48 18.93
N ALA A 284 -15.38 -7.60 19.45
CA ALA A 284 -14.62 -8.58 20.23
C ALA A 284 -13.81 -9.56 19.35
N SER A 285 -14.04 -9.58 18.04
CA SER A 285 -13.35 -10.48 17.10
C SER A 285 -11.99 -9.94 16.69
N LYS A 286 -11.06 -10.84 16.31
CA LYS A 286 -9.72 -10.47 15.83
C LYS A 286 -9.78 -9.80 14.44
N GLY A 287 -8.94 -8.81 14.22
CA GLY A 287 -8.65 -8.25 12.91
C GLY A 287 -9.78 -7.39 12.32
N PHE A 288 -9.91 -7.42 10.99
CA PHE A 288 -10.80 -6.53 10.24
C PHE A 288 -12.28 -6.92 10.23
N GLY A 289 -12.71 -7.91 11.04
CA GLY A 289 -14.11 -8.36 11.08
C GLY A 289 -15.11 -7.23 11.24
N ILE A 290 -14.87 -6.30 12.16
CA ILE A 290 -15.72 -5.13 12.42
C ILE A 290 -15.91 -4.20 11.21
N TRP A 291 -14.93 -4.14 10.31
CA TRP A 291 -14.97 -3.34 9.10
C TRP A 291 -15.38 -4.13 7.85
N GLN A 292 -14.73 -5.28 7.61
CA GLN A 292 -14.90 -6.07 6.38
C GLN A 292 -15.96 -7.17 6.48
N GLY A 293 -16.36 -7.54 7.69
CA GLY A 293 -17.39 -8.55 7.96
C GLY A 293 -18.74 -7.97 8.39
N ASN A 294 -18.92 -6.65 8.32
CA ASN A 294 -20.12 -5.95 8.75
C ASN A 294 -21.29 -6.10 7.75
N PHE A 295 -22.45 -5.54 8.07
CA PHE A 295 -23.62 -5.50 7.18
C PHE A 295 -23.26 -4.92 5.80
N LYS A 296 -23.88 -5.48 4.75
CA LYS A 296 -23.57 -5.15 3.34
C LYS A 296 -23.74 -3.67 2.98
N ASP A 297 -24.62 -2.96 3.69
CA ASP A 297 -24.96 -1.57 3.42
C ASP A 297 -24.19 -0.55 4.28
N MET A 298 -23.33 -1.01 5.17
CA MET A 298 -22.60 -0.15 6.12
C MET A 298 -21.74 0.93 5.40
N LEU A 299 -21.18 0.62 4.24
CA LEU A 299 -20.33 1.55 3.48
C LEU A 299 -21.06 2.30 2.35
N THR A 300 -22.37 2.04 2.14
CA THR A 300 -23.16 2.64 1.06
C THR A 300 -24.41 3.39 1.56
N ASN A 301 -24.91 3.05 2.74
CA ASN A 301 -26.09 3.68 3.34
C ASN A 301 -25.67 4.65 4.45
N PRO A 302 -25.89 5.97 4.30
CA PRO A 302 -25.50 6.95 5.31
C PRO A 302 -26.11 6.72 6.70
N LYS A 303 -27.34 6.21 6.78
CA LYS A 303 -28.01 5.92 8.06
C LYS A 303 -27.36 4.72 8.75
N ALA A 304 -27.07 3.66 7.99
CA ALA A 304 -26.38 2.48 8.49
C ALA A 304 -24.98 2.83 8.99
N ASN A 305 -24.25 3.62 8.20
CA ASN A 305 -22.92 4.09 8.56
C ASN A 305 -22.92 4.97 9.81
N LYS A 306 -23.93 5.86 9.93
CA LYS A 306 -24.08 6.69 11.14
C LYS A 306 -24.33 5.83 12.40
N ALA A 307 -25.24 4.86 12.33
CA ALA A 307 -25.51 3.97 13.46
C ALA A 307 -24.26 3.19 13.90
N MET A 308 -23.48 2.69 12.94
CA MET A 308 -22.19 2.05 13.23
C MET A 308 -21.16 3.02 13.82
N SER A 309 -21.10 4.24 13.31
CA SER A 309 -20.20 5.29 13.83
C SER A 309 -20.57 5.66 15.28
N ASP A 310 -21.86 5.75 15.60
CA ASP A 310 -22.35 6.01 16.95
C ASP A 310 -21.97 4.87 17.92
N PHE A 311 -22.06 3.60 17.46
CA PHE A 311 -21.62 2.45 18.23
C PHE A 311 -20.12 2.55 18.58
N ILE A 312 -19.25 2.82 17.60
CA ILE A 312 -17.79 2.96 17.84
C ILE A 312 -17.50 4.19 18.70
N ALA A 313 -18.24 5.31 18.52
CA ALA A 313 -18.07 6.48 19.37
C ALA A 313 -18.36 6.18 20.84
N ASN A 314 -19.39 5.36 21.11
CA ASN A 314 -19.68 4.92 22.47
C ASN A 314 -18.55 4.05 23.05
N LYS A 315 -17.96 3.15 22.24
CA LYS A 315 -16.79 2.36 22.66
C LYS A 315 -15.57 3.23 22.99
N ILE A 316 -15.37 4.34 22.28
CA ILE A 316 -14.31 5.31 22.60
C ILE A 316 -14.61 5.98 23.97
N ARG A 317 -15.85 6.44 24.20
CA ARG A 317 -16.27 7.06 25.47
C ARG A 317 -16.16 6.13 26.68
N GLU A 318 -16.39 4.83 26.48
CA GLU A 318 -16.21 3.81 27.52
C GLU A 318 -14.73 3.61 27.92
N ARG A 319 -13.79 3.83 26.99
CA ARG A 319 -12.36 3.54 27.15
C ARG A 319 -11.52 4.75 27.55
N VAL A 320 -11.96 5.97 27.24
CA VAL A 320 -11.25 7.23 27.55
C VAL A 320 -11.93 7.91 28.74
N ILE A 321 -11.19 8.05 29.84
CA ILE A 321 -11.71 8.52 31.13
C ILE A 321 -12.14 10.00 31.06
N ASP A 322 -11.28 10.85 30.45
CA ASP A 322 -11.63 12.27 30.29
C ASP A 322 -12.60 12.47 29.13
N PRO A 323 -13.84 12.93 29.36
CA PRO A 323 -14.83 13.08 28.32
C PRO A 323 -14.45 14.13 27.26
N VAL A 324 -13.64 15.11 27.61
CA VAL A 324 -13.17 16.13 26.65
C VAL A 324 -12.20 15.50 25.64
N THR A 325 -11.27 14.70 26.12
CA THR A 325 -10.33 13.93 25.31
C THR A 325 -11.06 12.87 24.48
N ALA A 326 -12.04 12.16 25.05
CA ALA A 326 -12.87 11.20 24.31
C ALA A 326 -13.53 11.85 23.10
N GLU A 327 -14.16 13.01 23.27
CA GLU A 327 -14.82 13.74 22.18
C GLU A 327 -13.86 14.27 21.12
N LYS A 328 -12.60 14.60 21.48
CA LYS A 328 -11.54 14.95 20.52
C LYS A 328 -11.07 13.75 19.69
N LEU A 329 -11.14 12.54 20.23
CA LEU A 329 -10.74 11.31 19.55
C LEU A 329 -11.82 10.73 18.63
N ILE A 330 -13.06 11.22 18.72
CA ILE A 330 -14.19 10.78 17.87
C ILE A 330 -14.24 11.62 16.59
N PRO A 331 -14.11 11.01 15.39
CA PRO A 331 -14.29 11.72 14.11
C PRO A 331 -15.68 12.33 13.96
N LYS A 332 -15.73 13.58 13.48
CA LYS A 332 -16.96 14.32 13.22
C LYS A 332 -17.19 14.60 11.72
N ASP A 333 -16.15 14.44 10.92
CA ASP A 333 -16.12 14.80 9.49
C ASP A 333 -16.30 13.58 8.55
N HIS A 334 -16.31 12.37 9.07
CA HIS A 334 -16.49 11.15 8.27
C HIS A 334 -17.03 9.99 9.11
N GLY A 335 -17.70 9.05 8.44
CA GLY A 335 -18.24 7.85 9.08
C GLY A 335 -17.24 6.71 9.22
N PHE A 336 -17.54 5.74 10.07
CA PHE A 336 -16.71 4.55 10.29
C PHE A 336 -16.47 3.77 8.99
N GLY A 337 -15.23 3.39 8.73
CA GLY A 337 -14.85 2.60 7.56
C GLY A 337 -14.76 3.38 6.23
N THR A 338 -15.15 4.67 6.20
CA THR A 338 -15.02 5.50 4.98
C THR A 338 -13.58 5.99 4.73
N ARG A 339 -12.72 5.90 5.73
CA ARG A 339 -11.25 5.89 5.63
C ARG A 339 -10.73 4.55 6.12
N ARG A 340 -9.45 4.26 5.84
CA ARG A 340 -8.83 3.06 6.40
C ARG A 340 -8.92 3.10 7.93
N VAL A 341 -9.49 2.04 8.51
CA VAL A 341 -9.59 1.85 9.96
C VAL A 341 -8.28 1.23 10.47
N PRO A 342 -7.42 1.93 11.21
CA PRO A 342 -6.32 1.32 11.94
C PRO A 342 -6.85 0.35 12.99
N LEU A 343 -6.19 -0.80 13.10
CA LEU A 343 -6.42 -1.70 14.23
C LEU A 343 -5.43 -1.38 15.34
N GLU A 344 -5.92 -1.32 16.59
CA GLU A 344 -5.17 -0.78 17.71
C GLU A 344 -5.12 -1.76 18.91
N THR A 345 -4.13 -1.53 19.78
CA THR A 345 -3.97 -2.26 21.04
C THR A 345 -3.75 -1.25 22.15
N LYS A 346 -4.81 -0.87 22.86
CA LYS A 346 -4.79 0.13 23.94
C LYS A 346 -4.43 1.57 23.50
N TYR A 347 -4.67 1.92 22.23
CA TYR A 347 -4.46 3.29 21.74
C TYR A 347 -5.30 4.32 22.50
N PHE A 348 -6.56 4.03 22.74
CA PHE A 348 -7.45 4.93 23.47
C PHE A 348 -7.07 5.04 24.94
N GLU A 349 -6.68 3.94 25.60
CA GLU A 349 -6.21 3.92 26.98
C GLU A 349 -4.87 4.66 27.17
N SER A 350 -4.08 4.82 26.11
CA SER A 350 -2.85 5.64 26.18
C SER A 350 -3.14 7.06 26.64
N TYR A 351 -4.29 7.62 26.27
CA TYR A 351 -4.70 8.98 26.67
C TYR A 351 -5.23 9.09 28.12
N ASN A 352 -5.34 7.97 28.82
CA ASN A 352 -5.66 7.96 30.27
C ASN A 352 -4.40 8.08 31.14
N GLN A 353 -3.20 8.09 30.54
CA GLN A 353 -1.94 8.24 31.27
C GLN A 353 -1.63 9.73 31.50
N GLU A 354 -1.12 10.07 32.69
CA GLU A 354 -0.80 11.46 33.09
C GLU A 354 0.28 12.10 32.20
N ASN A 355 1.16 11.28 31.60
CA ASN A 355 2.24 11.74 30.74
C ASN A 355 1.84 11.86 29.27
N VAL A 356 0.57 11.70 28.90
CA VAL A 356 0.08 11.81 27.51
C VAL A 356 -0.90 12.96 27.36
N GLU A 357 -0.56 13.93 26.52
CA GLU A 357 -1.40 15.11 26.21
C GLU A 357 -1.84 15.09 24.73
N LEU A 358 -3.15 15.27 24.47
CA LEU A 358 -3.72 15.40 23.12
C LEU A 358 -3.99 16.87 22.78
N ILE A 359 -3.33 17.37 21.74
CA ILE A 359 -3.49 18.73 21.22
C ILE A 359 -4.27 18.69 19.91
N ASP A 360 -5.44 19.32 19.90
CA ASP A 360 -6.24 19.51 18.70
C ASP A 360 -5.72 20.72 17.91
N ILE A 361 -4.91 20.42 16.87
CA ILE A 361 -4.35 21.45 16.00
C ILE A 361 -5.31 21.92 14.89
N SER A 362 -6.57 21.49 14.90
CA SER A 362 -7.59 22.12 14.08
C SER A 362 -8.06 23.45 14.68
N SER A 363 -8.07 23.53 16.00
CA SER A 363 -8.42 24.74 16.77
C SER A 363 -7.20 25.58 17.14
N THR A 364 -6.04 24.94 17.34
CA THR A 364 -4.77 25.62 17.68
C THR A 364 -3.66 25.15 16.73
N PRO A 365 -3.66 25.63 15.47
CA PRO A 365 -2.70 25.21 14.45
C PRO A 365 -1.24 25.35 14.89
N ILE A 366 -0.39 24.44 14.41
CA ILE A 366 1.06 24.60 14.50
C ILE A 366 1.45 25.74 13.59
N GLU A 367 2.09 26.78 14.16
CA GLU A 367 2.61 27.92 13.41
C GLU A 367 3.99 27.60 12.84
N ARG A 368 4.87 27.05 13.69
CA ARG A 368 6.24 26.68 13.27
C ARG A 368 6.89 25.66 14.20
N ILE A 369 7.94 25.05 13.69
CA ILE A 369 8.91 24.32 14.48
C ILE A 369 10.01 25.30 14.92
N THR A 370 10.39 25.23 16.20
CA THR A 370 11.48 26.03 16.78
C THR A 370 12.70 25.13 17.02
N PRO A 371 13.88 25.68 17.33
CA PRO A 371 15.04 24.88 17.68
C PRO A 371 14.82 23.90 18.82
N THR A 372 13.90 24.17 19.75
CA THR A 372 13.67 23.37 20.96
C THR A 372 12.26 22.77 21.04
N GLY A 373 11.41 22.94 20.00
CA GLY A 373 10.06 22.43 20.11
C GLY A 373 9.08 22.82 19.02
N ILE A 374 7.80 22.84 19.38
CA ILE A 374 6.68 23.09 18.46
C ILE A 374 5.87 24.28 18.99
N GLN A 375 5.75 25.32 18.20
CA GLN A 375 4.90 26.48 18.51
C GLN A 375 3.55 26.34 17.82
N THR A 376 2.48 26.39 18.60
CA THR A 376 1.11 26.54 18.12
C THR A 376 0.64 27.97 18.34
N THR A 377 -0.55 28.32 17.83
CA THR A 377 -1.20 29.63 18.09
C THR A 377 -1.49 29.87 19.58
N SER A 378 -1.45 28.83 20.44
CA SER A 378 -1.77 28.93 21.86
C SER A 378 -0.53 28.96 22.78
N LYS A 379 0.44 28.09 22.54
CA LYS A 379 1.65 27.95 23.37
C LYS A 379 2.80 27.28 22.62
N VAL A 380 3.98 27.34 23.21
CA VAL A 380 5.17 26.58 22.79
C VAL A 380 5.25 25.28 23.60
N PHE A 381 5.50 24.19 22.90
CA PHE A 381 5.75 22.86 23.48
C PHE A 381 7.24 22.54 23.32
N GLU A 382 7.95 22.49 24.40
CA GLU A 382 9.34 22.06 24.45
C GLU A 382 9.42 20.54 24.28
N VAL A 383 10.18 20.03 23.31
CA VAL A 383 10.32 18.61 23.05
C VAL A 383 11.76 18.24 22.71
N ASP A 384 12.13 16.99 22.98
CA ASP A 384 13.46 16.46 22.73
C ASP A 384 13.49 15.62 21.43
N LEU A 385 12.31 15.16 20.96
CA LEU A 385 12.16 14.33 19.78
C LEU A 385 10.82 14.60 19.08
N ILE A 386 10.83 14.68 17.74
CA ILE A 386 9.63 14.82 16.91
C ILE A 386 9.44 13.60 16.01
N ILE A 387 8.26 12.99 16.06
CA ILE A 387 7.85 11.90 15.17
C ILE A 387 6.81 12.42 14.19
N TYR A 388 7.15 12.43 12.89
CA TYR A 388 6.22 12.78 11.83
C TYR A 388 5.47 11.53 11.38
N ALA A 389 4.23 11.35 11.83
CA ALA A 389 3.28 10.34 11.38
C ALA A 389 2.31 10.93 10.33
N THR A 390 2.86 11.73 9.42
CA THR A 390 2.13 12.63 8.51
C THR A 390 1.76 11.99 7.17
N GLY A 391 2.03 10.70 7.02
CA GLY A 391 1.57 9.87 5.91
C GLY A 391 2.41 9.99 4.65
N PHE A 392 1.77 9.73 3.50
CA PHE A 392 2.46 9.50 2.24
C PHE A 392 1.80 10.26 1.09
N ASN A 393 2.57 10.53 0.04
CA ASN A 393 2.04 10.79 -1.30
C ASN A 393 1.61 9.45 -1.90
N ALA A 394 0.41 9.03 -1.54
CA ALA A 394 -0.07 7.68 -1.82
C ALA A 394 -0.32 7.45 -3.32
N ILE A 395 -0.12 6.23 -3.76
CA ILE A 395 -0.39 5.68 -5.11
C ILE A 395 0.48 6.32 -6.19
N LEU A 396 0.40 7.62 -6.41
CA LEU A 396 1.10 8.31 -7.50
C LEU A 396 2.50 8.82 -7.10
N GLY A 397 2.76 9.05 -5.81
CA GLY A 397 4.02 9.63 -5.35
C GLY A 397 5.26 8.85 -5.76
N SER A 398 5.18 7.53 -5.74
CA SER A 398 6.27 6.66 -6.18
C SER A 398 6.56 6.79 -7.68
N TYR A 399 5.52 6.98 -8.49
CA TYR A 399 5.66 7.22 -9.94
C TYR A 399 6.14 8.64 -10.23
N ASP A 400 5.74 9.63 -9.42
CA ASP A 400 6.16 11.03 -9.58
C ASP A 400 7.68 11.22 -9.38
N ARG A 401 8.35 10.30 -8.65
CA ARG A 401 9.80 10.32 -8.42
C ARG A 401 10.63 9.85 -9.61
N ILE A 402 10.06 9.02 -10.47
CA ILE A 402 10.75 8.43 -11.62
C ILE A 402 10.31 9.16 -12.88
N ASN A 403 11.25 9.70 -13.65
CA ASN A 403 10.94 10.25 -14.96
C ASN A 403 10.66 9.12 -15.96
N ILE A 404 9.40 8.69 -16.08
CA ILE A 404 8.98 7.62 -17.00
C ILE A 404 8.50 8.26 -18.29
N VAL A 405 9.22 7.98 -19.38
CA VAL A 405 8.94 8.48 -20.71
C VAL A 405 8.62 7.30 -21.64
N GLY A 406 7.40 7.25 -22.14
CA GLY A 406 6.90 6.21 -23.04
C GLY A 406 7.15 6.52 -24.53
N ALA A 407 6.37 5.86 -25.38
CA ALA A 407 6.43 6.02 -26.83
C ALA A 407 6.18 7.48 -27.26
N ASN A 408 6.87 7.90 -28.31
CA ASN A 408 6.80 9.28 -28.84
C ASN A 408 7.09 10.37 -27.80
N GLY A 409 7.89 10.07 -26.77
CA GLY A 409 8.29 11.03 -25.72
C GLY A 409 7.17 11.39 -24.73
N ARG A 410 6.11 10.59 -24.60
CA ARG A 410 5.03 10.80 -23.63
C ARG A 410 5.53 10.65 -22.21
N ILE A 411 5.30 11.65 -21.37
CA ILE A 411 5.69 11.62 -19.94
C ILE A 411 4.50 11.11 -19.13
N LEU A 412 4.69 10.05 -18.32
CA LEU A 412 3.63 9.40 -17.55
C LEU A 412 2.95 10.36 -16.58
N LYS A 413 3.75 11.14 -15.83
CA LYS A 413 3.26 12.14 -14.89
C LYS A 413 2.34 13.18 -15.54
N ASP A 414 2.68 13.63 -16.76
CA ASP A 414 1.88 14.62 -17.49
C ASP A 414 0.59 14.00 -18.03
N GLN A 415 0.63 12.74 -18.48
CA GLN A 415 -0.58 12.03 -18.89
C GLN A 415 -1.55 11.87 -17.73
N TRP A 416 -1.09 11.45 -16.56
CA TRP A 416 -1.91 11.25 -15.37
C TRP A 416 -2.35 12.55 -14.67
N LYS A 417 -1.70 13.68 -14.96
CA LYS A 417 -2.12 14.99 -14.45
C LYS A 417 -3.49 15.42 -14.97
N ASN A 418 -3.80 15.06 -16.22
CA ASN A 418 -5.09 15.37 -16.83
C ASN A 418 -6.16 14.35 -16.42
N GLU A 419 -5.87 13.08 -16.57
CA GLU A 419 -6.76 11.98 -16.22
C GLU A 419 -5.95 10.76 -15.78
N LEU A 420 -6.20 10.31 -14.55
CA LEU A 420 -5.59 9.08 -14.06
C LEU A 420 -6.31 7.89 -14.69
N SER A 421 -5.67 7.26 -15.66
CA SER A 421 -6.22 6.11 -16.36
C SER A 421 -5.18 5.03 -16.56
N THR A 422 -5.61 3.78 -16.43
CA THR A 422 -4.79 2.57 -16.61
C THR A 422 -5.65 1.48 -17.23
N PHE A 423 -5.03 0.38 -17.63
CA PHE A 423 -5.73 -0.85 -17.95
C PHE A 423 -5.45 -1.91 -16.89
N LEU A 424 -6.49 -2.38 -16.21
CA LEU A 424 -6.46 -3.35 -15.09
C LEU A 424 -5.57 -2.94 -13.90
N GLY A 425 -5.09 -1.68 -13.86
CA GLY A 425 -4.04 -1.28 -12.91
C GLY A 425 -2.67 -1.88 -13.22
N LEU A 426 -2.50 -2.50 -14.39
CA LEU A 426 -1.31 -3.26 -14.80
C LEU A 426 -0.56 -2.61 -15.97
N GLN A 427 -1.25 -1.86 -16.82
CA GLN A 427 -0.67 -1.19 -17.99
C GLN A 427 -1.25 0.21 -18.20
N VAL A 428 -0.55 1.00 -19.04
CA VAL A 428 -0.97 2.34 -19.49
C VAL A 428 -0.74 2.41 -21.00
N ASN A 429 -1.66 3.00 -21.76
CA ASN A 429 -1.45 3.30 -23.18
C ASN A 429 -0.34 4.35 -23.35
N ASN A 430 0.39 4.30 -24.44
CA ASN A 430 1.61 5.05 -24.76
C ASN A 430 2.87 4.63 -23.97
N PHE A 431 2.80 3.57 -23.15
CA PHE A 431 3.93 3.03 -22.41
C PHE A 431 4.10 1.54 -22.68
N PRO A 432 4.57 1.18 -23.90
CA PRO A 432 4.72 -0.22 -24.27
C PRO A 432 5.67 -0.95 -23.34
N ASN A 433 5.37 -2.22 -23.04
CA ASN A 433 6.19 -3.09 -22.21
C ASN A 433 6.43 -2.57 -20.75
N LEU A 434 5.68 -1.55 -20.33
CA LEU A 434 5.60 -1.14 -18.91
C LEU A 434 4.48 -1.93 -18.23
N PHE A 435 4.83 -2.62 -17.16
CA PHE A 435 3.88 -3.32 -16.31
C PHE A 435 3.97 -2.78 -14.88
N MET A 436 2.81 -2.64 -14.24
CA MET A 436 2.70 -2.11 -12.88
C MET A 436 2.11 -3.18 -11.97
N ILE A 437 2.78 -3.51 -10.87
CA ILE A 437 2.20 -4.35 -9.82
C ILE A 437 1.56 -3.42 -8.80
N MET A 438 0.27 -3.57 -8.57
CA MET A 438 -0.52 -2.67 -7.72
C MET A 438 -0.48 -1.21 -8.23
N GLY A 439 -0.55 -1.00 -9.53
CA GLY A 439 -0.67 0.33 -10.12
C GLY A 439 -2.00 1.01 -9.78
N PRO A 440 -2.19 2.28 -10.17
CA PRO A 440 -3.48 2.95 -10.03
C PRO A 440 -4.60 2.13 -10.68
N HIS A 441 -5.79 2.12 -10.07
CA HIS A 441 -6.96 1.30 -10.44
C HIS A 441 -6.76 -0.22 -10.26
N ALA A 442 -5.70 -0.67 -9.60
CA ALA A 442 -5.63 -2.03 -9.10
C ALA A 442 -6.49 -2.21 -7.83
N LEU A 443 -6.78 -3.47 -7.51
CA LEU A 443 -7.49 -3.82 -6.28
C LEU A 443 -6.58 -3.63 -5.06
N LEU A 444 -7.04 -2.85 -4.09
CA LEU A 444 -6.41 -2.68 -2.78
C LEU A 444 -7.15 -3.51 -1.71
N GLY A 445 -6.39 -4.07 -0.77
CA GLY A 445 -6.94 -4.88 0.31
C GLY A 445 -5.83 -5.63 1.05
N ASN A 446 -5.93 -6.96 1.12
CA ASN A 446 -4.81 -7.82 1.49
C ASN A 446 -3.80 -7.83 0.34
N ASN A 447 -2.88 -6.87 0.38
CA ASN A 447 -1.99 -6.56 -0.73
C ASN A 447 -1.19 -7.76 -1.25
N PRO A 448 -0.62 -8.67 -0.43
CA PRO A 448 0.06 -9.85 -0.96
C PRO A 448 -0.83 -10.72 -1.86
N ARG A 449 -2.12 -10.86 -1.55
CA ARG A 449 -3.07 -11.61 -2.39
C ARG A 449 -3.29 -10.97 -3.75
N SER A 450 -3.39 -9.63 -3.78
CA SER A 450 -3.50 -8.87 -5.02
C SER A 450 -2.19 -8.87 -5.81
N ILE A 451 -1.05 -8.74 -5.11
CA ILE A 451 0.29 -8.78 -5.71
C ILE A 451 0.54 -10.12 -6.41
N GLU A 452 0.27 -11.26 -5.74
CA GLU A 452 0.47 -12.57 -6.35
C GLU A 452 -0.33 -12.71 -7.64
N TYR A 453 -1.60 -12.30 -7.62
CA TYR A 453 -2.45 -12.34 -8.80
C TYR A 453 -1.92 -11.44 -9.94
N ASN A 454 -1.49 -10.21 -9.64
CA ASN A 454 -0.91 -9.31 -10.63
C ASN A 454 0.37 -9.89 -11.26
N VAL A 455 1.25 -10.44 -10.43
CA VAL A 455 2.51 -11.09 -10.86
C VAL A 455 2.24 -12.28 -11.77
N GLU A 456 1.29 -13.13 -11.40
CA GLU A 456 0.89 -14.30 -12.21
C GLU A 456 0.31 -13.87 -13.55
N TRP A 457 -0.56 -12.87 -13.57
CA TRP A 457 -1.16 -12.34 -14.79
C TRP A 457 -0.09 -11.75 -15.74
N ILE A 458 0.82 -10.91 -15.23
CA ILE A 458 1.94 -10.34 -16.00
C ILE A 458 2.83 -11.47 -16.52
N THR A 459 3.18 -12.44 -15.68
CA THR A 459 4.03 -13.57 -16.07
C THR A 459 3.38 -14.41 -17.17
N ASN A 460 2.08 -14.63 -17.11
CA ASN A 460 1.34 -15.40 -18.13
C ASN A 460 1.25 -14.63 -19.46
N LEU A 461 1.06 -13.30 -19.41
CA LEU A 461 1.15 -12.48 -20.63
C LEU A 461 2.54 -12.57 -21.27
N LEU A 462 3.61 -12.45 -20.46
CA LEU A 462 4.98 -12.56 -20.99
C LEU A 462 5.26 -13.95 -21.57
N LYS A 463 4.80 -15.05 -20.94
CA LYS A 463 4.86 -16.40 -21.53
C LYS A 463 4.14 -16.47 -22.88
N TYR A 464 2.95 -15.86 -22.97
CA TYR A 464 2.19 -15.81 -24.22
C TYR A 464 2.97 -15.05 -25.31
N MET A 465 3.52 -13.87 -24.97
CA MET A 465 4.34 -13.07 -25.88
C MET A 465 5.56 -13.83 -26.38
N LEU A 466 6.31 -14.48 -25.49
CA LEU A 466 7.48 -15.30 -25.87
C LEU A 466 7.10 -16.44 -26.82
N LYS A 467 6.00 -17.15 -26.54
CA LYS A 467 5.48 -18.21 -27.42
C LYS A 467 5.09 -17.71 -28.80
N GLN A 468 4.49 -16.53 -28.89
CA GLN A 468 4.05 -15.92 -30.14
C GLN A 468 5.14 -15.07 -30.81
N LYS A 469 6.32 -14.94 -30.18
CA LYS A 469 7.43 -14.07 -30.63
C LYS A 469 7.09 -12.58 -30.70
N PHE A 470 6.15 -12.12 -29.86
CA PHE A 470 5.86 -10.70 -29.72
C PHE A 470 6.92 -10.03 -28.85
N THR A 471 7.32 -8.84 -29.27
CA THR A 471 8.34 -8.01 -28.59
C THR A 471 7.76 -6.74 -27.97
N ARG A 472 6.49 -6.44 -28.24
CA ARG A 472 5.78 -5.25 -27.75
C ARG A 472 4.38 -5.63 -27.26
N ALA A 473 4.01 -5.11 -26.10
CA ALA A 473 2.66 -5.18 -25.54
C ALA A 473 2.26 -3.80 -25.00
N GLU A 474 1.09 -3.32 -25.38
CA GLU A 474 0.57 -2.02 -24.98
C GLU A 474 -0.96 -2.07 -24.93
N ALA A 475 -1.55 -1.57 -23.84
CA ALA A 475 -2.99 -1.45 -23.73
C ALA A 475 -3.55 -0.50 -24.79
N THR A 476 -4.64 -0.90 -25.45
CA THR A 476 -5.31 0.00 -26.40
C THR A 476 -6.00 1.16 -25.68
N PRO A 477 -6.17 2.33 -26.31
CA PRO A 477 -6.92 3.44 -25.71
C PRO A 477 -8.34 3.04 -25.30
N GLU A 478 -9.00 2.19 -26.10
CA GLU A 478 -10.36 1.69 -25.86
C GLU A 478 -10.41 0.81 -24.63
N ALA A 479 -9.41 -0.07 -24.43
CA ALA A 479 -9.30 -0.92 -23.26
C ALA A 479 -9.10 -0.09 -21.98
N VAL A 480 -8.24 0.94 -22.04
CA VAL A 480 -8.02 1.88 -20.94
C VAL A 480 -9.30 2.63 -20.59
N ALA A 481 -10.02 3.17 -21.59
CA ALA A 481 -11.26 3.91 -21.38
C ALA A 481 -12.37 3.00 -20.80
N SER A 482 -12.51 1.78 -21.32
CA SER A 482 -13.47 0.78 -20.81
C SER A 482 -13.18 0.38 -19.36
N TRP A 483 -11.91 0.16 -19.04
CA TRP A 483 -11.52 -0.16 -17.66
C TRP A 483 -11.76 1.02 -16.70
N TYR A 484 -11.44 2.24 -17.14
CA TYR A 484 -11.70 3.44 -16.35
C TYR A 484 -13.18 3.62 -16.02
N SER A 485 -14.07 3.48 -17.03
CA SER A 485 -15.52 3.50 -16.81
C SER A 485 -15.95 2.43 -15.81
N TYR A 486 -15.46 1.20 -15.98
CA TYR A 486 -15.78 0.10 -15.06
C TYR A 486 -15.32 0.38 -13.62
N VAL A 487 -14.15 1.01 -13.43
CA VAL A 487 -13.65 1.42 -12.09
C VAL A 487 -14.56 2.47 -11.45
N LEU A 488 -15.06 3.43 -12.25
CA LEU A 488 -16.01 4.44 -11.78
C LEU A 488 -17.33 3.80 -11.31
N ASP A 489 -17.89 2.91 -12.13
CA ASP A 489 -19.13 2.19 -11.83
C ASP A 489 -19.02 1.36 -10.53
N GLN A 490 -17.88 0.68 -10.32
CA GLN A 490 -17.62 -0.08 -9.10
C GLN A 490 -17.46 0.80 -7.84
N GLY A 491 -17.18 2.07 -8.02
CA GLY A 491 -17.08 3.06 -6.95
C GLY A 491 -18.37 3.80 -6.64
N GLU A 492 -19.43 3.62 -7.44
CA GLU A 492 -20.69 4.34 -7.30
C GLU A 492 -21.37 4.01 -5.96
N GLY A 493 -21.93 5.02 -5.31
CA GLY A 493 -22.62 4.86 -4.02
C GLY A 493 -21.73 4.66 -2.80
N LEU A 494 -20.40 4.48 -2.96
CA LEU A 494 -19.51 4.32 -1.81
C LEU A 494 -19.30 5.64 -1.05
N LEU A 495 -19.64 5.66 0.23
CA LEU A 495 -19.43 6.80 1.11
C LEU A 495 -17.97 7.23 1.19
N ALA A 496 -17.04 6.28 1.07
CA ALA A 496 -15.59 6.55 1.08
C ALA A 496 -15.15 7.49 -0.06
N ASN A 497 -15.83 7.49 -1.21
CA ASN A 497 -15.50 8.37 -2.34
C ASN A 497 -15.91 9.83 -2.11
N GLN A 498 -16.74 10.09 -1.08
CA GLN A 498 -17.17 11.43 -0.67
C GLN A 498 -16.28 12.03 0.44
N VAL A 499 -15.28 11.28 0.91
CA VAL A 499 -14.43 11.65 2.04
C VAL A 499 -13.01 11.96 1.58
N ASP A 500 -12.44 13.07 2.09
CA ASP A 500 -11.06 13.44 1.81
C ASP A 500 -10.09 12.50 2.51
N SER A 501 -9.37 11.73 1.74
CA SER A 501 -8.37 10.78 2.23
C SER A 501 -7.32 10.50 1.17
N TRP A 502 -6.23 9.81 1.55
CA TRP A 502 -5.27 9.32 0.58
C TRP A 502 -5.89 8.34 -0.44
N MET A 503 -6.96 7.64 -0.07
CA MET A 503 -7.70 6.73 -0.98
C MET A 503 -8.46 7.48 -2.09
N THR A 504 -8.75 8.74 -1.87
CA THR A 504 -9.35 9.67 -2.85
C THR A 504 -8.34 10.68 -3.38
N GLY A 505 -7.04 10.43 -3.20
CA GLY A 505 -5.95 11.25 -3.73
C GLY A 505 -5.76 12.60 -3.04
N ILE A 506 -6.50 12.87 -1.95
CA ILE A 506 -6.38 14.14 -1.21
C ILE A 506 -5.22 14.07 -0.22
N ASN A 507 -4.29 15.02 -0.37
CA ASN A 507 -3.23 15.26 0.61
C ASN A 507 -2.93 16.75 0.71
N SER A 508 -3.33 17.36 1.82
CA SER A 508 -3.14 18.81 2.05
C SER A 508 -1.68 19.25 2.19
N ASN A 509 -0.77 18.31 2.43
CA ASN A 509 0.67 18.57 2.52
C ASN A 509 1.35 18.57 1.14
N ILE A 510 0.63 18.28 0.05
CA ILE A 510 1.17 18.21 -1.30
C ILE A 510 0.42 19.18 -2.20
N GLN A 511 1.16 20.10 -2.83
CA GLN A 511 0.58 21.02 -3.80
C GLN A 511 0.00 20.25 -5.00
N GLY A 512 -1.22 20.60 -5.41
CA GLY A 512 -1.92 19.97 -6.53
C GLY A 512 -2.70 18.69 -6.15
N ARG A 513 -2.67 18.25 -4.88
CA ARG A 513 -3.44 17.09 -4.39
C ARG A 513 -4.68 17.51 -3.56
N GLN A 514 -5.43 18.50 -4.06
CA GLN A 514 -6.64 19.03 -3.41
C GLN A 514 -7.93 18.62 -4.11
N LYS A 515 -7.83 17.93 -5.27
CA LYS A 515 -8.98 17.39 -6.01
C LYS A 515 -9.09 15.88 -5.77
N ARG A 516 -10.31 15.41 -5.48
CA ARG A 516 -10.57 13.96 -5.35
C ARG A 516 -10.41 13.28 -6.70
N ILE A 517 -9.76 12.13 -6.69
CA ILE A 517 -9.63 11.22 -7.81
C ILE A 517 -10.02 9.81 -7.38
N ILE A 518 -10.51 9.00 -8.29
CA ILE A 518 -10.65 7.57 -8.06
C ILE A 518 -9.36 6.92 -8.51
N ALA A 519 -8.54 6.51 -7.56
CA ALA A 519 -7.20 5.96 -7.84
C ALA A 519 -7.10 4.46 -7.55
N ARG A 520 -8.23 3.82 -7.17
CA ARG A 520 -8.28 2.39 -6.84
C ARG A 520 -9.51 1.73 -7.44
N TYR A 521 -9.43 0.45 -7.71
CA TYR A 521 -10.58 -0.38 -7.98
C TYR A 521 -11.34 -0.65 -6.66
N SER A 522 -12.65 -0.44 -6.64
CA SER A 522 -13.49 -0.57 -5.44
C SER A 522 -14.43 -1.76 -5.47
N GLY A 523 -14.41 -2.56 -6.52
CA GLY A 523 -15.14 -3.83 -6.61
C GLY A 523 -14.49 -4.95 -5.79
N SER A 524 -14.99 -6.18 -5.92
CA SER A 524 -14.49 -7.34 -5.19
C SER A 524 -13.25 -7.95 -5.80
N GLN A 525 -12.49 -8.73 -4.99
CA GLN A 525 -11.40 -9.59 -5.47
C GLN A 525 -11.89 -10.54 -6.58
N HIS A 526 -13.07 -11.11 -6.41
CA HIS A 526 -13.65 -12.02 -7.39
C HIS A 526 -13.93 -11.32 -8.74
N SER A 527 -14.58 -10.15 -8.73
CA SER A 527 -14.89 -9.41 -9.97
C SER A 527 -13.64 -8.89 -10.69
N TYR A 528 -12.63 -8.44 -9.93
CA TYR A 528 -11.35 -8.05 -10.49
C TYR A 528 -10.66 -9.20 -11.22
N ARG A 529 -10.53 -10.36 -10.55
CA ARG A 529 -9.92 -11.56 -11.13
C ARG A 529 -10.68 -12.06 -12.34
N LYS A 530 -12.02 -12.06 -12.27
CA LYS A 530 -12.87 -12.44 -13.40
C LYS A 530 -12.55 -11.59 -14.63
N ARG A 531 -12.53 -10.25 -14.48
CA ARG A 531 -12.23 -9.34 -15.59
C ARG A 531 -10.82 -9.54 -16.17
N CYS A 532 -9.82 -9.71 -15.31
CA CYS A 532 -8.46 -10.00 -15.76
C CYS A 532 -8.34 -11.35 -16.48
N ASN A 533 -9.05 -12.39 -16.00
CA ASN A 533 -9.05 -13.70 -16.64
C ASN A 533 -9.73 -13.65 -18.01
N GLU A 534 -10.85 -12.94 -18.16
CA GLU A 534 -11.52 -12.73 -19.46
C GLU A 534 -10.57 -12.16 -20.52
N VAL A 535 -9.72 -11.19 -20.14
CA VAL A 535 -8.69 -10.63 -21.03
C VAL A 535 -7.68 -11.69 -21.47
N ALA A 536 -7.20 -12.49 -20.52
CA ALA A 536 -6.22 -13.55 -20.80
C ALA A 536 -6.82 -14.69 -21.66
N GLU A 537 -8.03 -15.14 -21.36
CA GLU A 537 -8.78 -16.18 -22.09
C GLU A 537 -9.11 -15.76 -23.52
N ASN A 538 -9.29 -14.45 -23.76
CA ASN A 538 -9.48 -13.86 -25.07
C ASN A 538 -8.16 -13.53 -25.81
N ASN A 539 -7.03 -14.18 -25.40
CA ASN A 539 -5.72 -13.96 -26.01
C ASN A 539 -5.25 -12.50 -25.98
N TYR A 540 -5.58 -11.78 -24.92
CA TYR A 540 -5.16 -10.39 -24.67
C TYR A 540 -5.51 -9.42 -25.81
N ARG A 541 -6.69 -9.56 -26.44
CA ARG A 541 -7.12 -8.73 -27.58
C ARG A 541 -7.22 -7.24 -27.29
N GLU A 542 -7.34 -6.87 -26.02
CA GLU A 542 -7.32 -5.50 -25.52
C GLU A 542 -5.91 -4.87 -25.52
N LEU A 543 -4.90 -5.66 -25.89
CA LEU A 543 -3.51 -5.21 -26.04
C LEU A 543 -3.08 -5.23 -27.50
N ASN A 544 -2.35 -4.19 -27.92
CA ASN A 544 -1.60 -4.18 -29.15
C ASN A 544 -0.33 -5.02 -28.95
N LEU A 545 -0.34 -6.26 -29.44
CA LEU A 545 0.78 -7.18 -29.41
C LEU A 545 1.47 -7.25 -30.77
N SER A 546 2.82 -7.06 -30.81
CA SER A 546 3.58 -7.13 -32.07
C SER A 546 5.03 -7.59 -31.88
#